data_b1e4612e1b559d6f88102f054410bfdb
#
_entry.id   b1e4612e1b559d6f88102f054410bfdb
#
_cell.length_a   1.000
_cell.length_b   1.000
_cell.length_c   1.000
_cell.angle_alpha   90.00
_cell.angle_beta   90.00
_cell.angle_gamma   90.00
#
_symmetry.space_group_name_H-M   'P 1'
#
loop_
_entity.id
_entity.type
_entity.pdbx_description
1 polymer ?
#
loop_
_entity_poly.entity_id
_entity_poly.type
_entity_poly.pdbx_seq_one_letter_code
_entity_poly.pdbx_strand_id
1 'polypeptide(L)'
;FDLIGVGAIKSEHKNTPSYELQNYLIHTNKLEAGINFRHTNNYKFQINYLIKKAEEKMFTYETATINQWSFNTNLSWKRKLSIRTEIKWIQIHYQGQAGNAVEYIMLDGFKDGNNGSWDLNIDYRLSELITLQLGYSGRKTAISDPLHTGRAMMRATF
;
A
#
# COMPACT_ATOMS: atom_id res chain seq x y z
N PHE A 1 11.66 -20.83 3.96
CA PHE A 1 10.93 -19.85 4.79
C PHE A 1 11.91 -18.80 5.26
N ASP A 2 11.62 -17.55 4.96
CA ASP A 2 12.39 -16.43 5.47
C ASP A 2 11.49 -15.58 6.36
N LEU A 3 11.98 -15.25 7.55
CA LEU A 3 11.30 -14.35 8.48
C LEU A 3 11.92 -12.96 8.31
N ILE A 4 11.10 -11.97 8.02
CA ILE A 4 11.54 -10.59 7.86
C ILE A 4 10.96 -9.75 8.98
N GLY A 5 11.84 -9.02 9.67
CA GLY A 5 11.47 -7.98 10.61
C GLY A 5 12.11 -6.66 10.18
N VAL A 6 11.33 -5.61 10.06
CA VAL A 6 11.82 -4.26 9.74
C VAL A 6 11.24 -3.27 10.74
N GLY A 7 12.10 -2.50 11.40
CA GLY A 7 11.72 -1.35 12.20
C GLY A 7 12.22 -0.07 11.54
N ALA A 8 11.39 0.95 11.45
CA ALA A 8 11.77 2.26 10.93
C ALA A 8 11.18 3.38 11.77
N ILE A 9 11.99 4.41 12.01
CA ILE A 9 11.56 5.69 12.59
C ILE A 9 11.78 6.74 11.54
N LYS A 10 10.70 7.47 11.19
CA LYS A 10 10.73 8.54 10.20
C LYS A 10 10.17 9.82 10.81
N SER A 11 10.80 10.93 10.51
CA SER A 11 10.29 12.28 10.85
C SER A 11 10.09 13.04 9.55
N GLU A 12 8.91 13.56 9.33
CA GLU A 12 8.57 14.43 8.19
C GLU A 12 8.26 15.82 8.71
N HIS A 13 8.95 16.81 8.15
CA HIS A 13 8.76 18.21 8.45
C HIS A 13 8.49 18.99 7.18
N LYS A 14 7.40 19.77 7.19
CA LYS A 14 7.10 20.74 6.13
C LYS A 14 7.00 22.13 6.73
N ASN A 15 7.81 23.04 6.20
CA ASN A 15 7.73 24.47 6.53
C ASN A 15 7.48 25.25 5.24
N THR A 16 6.37 25.98 5.19
CA THR A 16 6.00 26.82 4.05
C THR A 16 5.86 28.26 4.55
N PRO A 17 6.85 29.14 4.31
CA PRO A 17 6.89 30.49 4.90
C PRO A 17 5.67 31.36 4.61
N SER A 18 4.98 31.13 3.48
CA SER A 18 3.83 31.91 3.03
C SER A 18 2.47 31.37 3.53
N TYR A 19 2.43 30.17 4.14
CA TYR A 19 1.19 29.53 4.57
C TYR A 19 1.43 28.76 5.87
N GLU A 20 1.38 29.43 7.00
CA GLU A 20 1.61 28.82 8.33
C GLU A 20 0.67 27.65 8.63
N LEU A 21 -0.57 27.68 8.15
CA LEU A 21 -1.55 26.61 8.30
C LEU A 21 -1.22 25.32 7.55
N GLN A 22 -0.19 25.35 6.69
CA GLN A 22 0.30 24.17 5.94
C GLN A 22 1.58 23.59 6.53
N ASN A 23 2.09 24.16 7.60
CA ASN A 23 3.25 23.65 8.28
C ASN A 23 2.84 22.46 9.16
N TYR A 24 3.67 21.44 9.21
CA TYR A 24 3.49 20.29 10.09
C TYR A 24 4.82 19.62 10.42
N LEU A 25 4.86 18.95 11.55
CA LEU A 25 5.95 18.10 11.98
C LEU A 25 5.38 16.73 12.37
N ILE A 26 5.45 15.77 11.48
CA ILE A 26 4.95 14.42 11.71
C ILE A 26 6.09 13.51 12.09
N HIS A 27 6.00 12.92 13.28
CA HIS A 27 6.85 11.81 13.71
C HIS A 27 6.15 10.48 13.44
N THR A 28 6.82 9.59 12.72
CA THR A 28 6.28 8.28 12.37
C THR A 28 7.19 7.18 12.89
N ASN A 29 6.61 6.28 13.68
CA ASN A 29 7.22 5.04 14.10
C ASN A 29 6.56 3.89 13.34
N LYS A 30 7.35 3.07 12.66
CA LYS A 30 6.88 1.93 11.86
C LYS A 30 7.56 0.67 12.32
N LEU A 31 6.77 -0.38 12.58
CA LEU A 31 7.23 -1.74 12.82
C LEU A 31 6.55 -2.65 11.80
N GLU A 32 7.32 -3.43 11.08
CA GLU A 32 6.82 -4.39 10.10
C GLU A 32 7.44 -5.76 10.36
N ALA A 33 6.62 -6.79 10.37
CA ALA A 33 7.04 -8.18 10.44
C ALA A 33 6.35 -8.97 9.33
N GLY A 34 7.05 -9.93 8.74
CA GLY A 34 6.49 -10.70 7.65
C GLY A 34 7.10 -12.08 7.51
N ILE A 35 6.37 -12.94 6.83
CA ILE A 35 6.78 -14.29 6.49
C ILE A 35 6.79 -14.41 4.98
N ASN A 36 7.93 -14.82 4.43
CA ASN A 36 8.09 -15.13 3.02
C ASN A 36 8.15 -16.65 2.85
N PHE A 37 7.30 -17.14 1.99
CA PHE A 37 7.37 -18.51 1.50
C PHE A 37 7.74 -18.51 0.02
N ARG A 38 8.82 -19.19 -0.31
CA ARG A 38 9.25 -19.40 -1.70
C ARG A 38 9.33 -20.89 -1.96
N HIS A 39 8.51 -21.34 -2.90
CA HIS A 39 8.62 -22.68 -3.45
C HIS A 39 9.09 -22.55 -4.90
N THR A 40 10.35 -22.84 -5.16
CA THR A 40 11.04 -22.57 -6.43
C THR A 40 11.08 -21.06 -6.77
N ASN A 41 11.68 -20.69 -7.90
CA ASN A 41 11.66 -19.30 -8.38
C ASN A 41 10.29 -18.87 -8.95
N ASN A 42 9.35 -19.80 -9.05
CA ASN A 42 8.07 -19.59 -9.75
C ASN A 42 6.92 -19.23 -8.79
N TYR A 43 7.05 -19.56 -7.50
CA TYR A 43 5.97 -19.35 -6.53
C TYR A 43 6.52 -18.63 -5.32
N LYS A 44 6.03 -17.42 -5.09
CA LYS A 44 6.37 -16.60 -3.93
C LYS A 44 5.09 -16.11 -3.28
N PHE A 45 5.01 -16.29 -1.97
CA PHE A 45 3.93 -15.79 -1.13
C PHE A 45 4.55 -15.02 0.02
N GLN A 46 3.97 -13.89 0.34
CA GLN A 46 4.42 -13.05 1.44
C GLN A 46 3.22 -12.54 2.20
N ILE A 47 3.29 -12.65 3.52
CA ILE A 47 2.31 -12.08 4.44
C ILE A 47 3.08 -11.14 5.34
N ASN A 48 2.66 -9.88 5.41
CA ASN A 48 3.26 -8.88 6.29
C ASN A 48 2.18 -8.28 7.20
N TYR A 49 2.60 -8.00 8.42
CA TYR A 49 1.86 -7.19 9.36
C TYR A 49 2.66 -5.94 9.69
N LEU A 50 2.00 -4.80 9.63
CA LEU A 50 2.60 -3.49 9.86
C LEU A 50 1.80 -2.74 10.91
N ILE A 51 2.53 -2.17 11.87
CA ILE A 51 2.01 -1.17 12.81
C ILE A 51 2.74 0.14 12.51
N LYS A 52 1.98 1.19 12.22
CA LYS A 52 2.48 2.56 12.03
C LYS A 52 1.78 3.46 13.05
N LYS A 53 2.57 4.19 13.84
CA LYS A 53 2.07 5.26 14.70
C LYS A 53 2.64 6.57 14.19
N ALA A 54 1.78 7.54 13.95
CA ALA A 54 2.15 8.87 13.50
C ALA A 54 1.58 9.90 14.47
N GLU A 55 2.37 10.91 14.79
CA GLU A 55 2.01 12.02 15.70
C GLU A 55 2.42 13.32 15.05
N GLU A 56 1.49 14.26 14.92
CA GLU A 56 1.78 15.64 14.59
C GLU A 56 2.12 16.39 15.89
N LYS A 57 3.25 17.13 15.92
CA LYS A 57 3.78 17.73 17.16
C LYS A 57 3.87 19.26 17.13
N MET A 58 3.44 19.90 16.06
CA MET A 58 3.66 21.33 15.89
C MET A 58 2.45 22.18 16.29
N PHE A 59 1.25 21.82 15.85
CA PHE A 59 0.08 22.66 16.00
C PHE A 59 -1.15 21.95 16.56
N THR A 60 -1.46 20.74 16.06
CA THR A 60 -2.77 20.11 16.30
C THR A 60 -2.71 18.90 17.20
N TYR A 61 -1.51 18.37 17.47
CA TYR A 61 -1.28 17.16 18.28
C TYR A 61 -2.14 15.98 17.80
N GLU A 62 -2.28 15.85 16.49
CA GLU A 62 -3.05 14.79 15.88
C GLU A 62 -2.29 13.47 15.94
N THR A 63 -3.01 12.39 16.15
CA THR A 63 -2.41 11.05 16.25
C THR A 63 -3.11 10.08 15.34
N ALA A 64 -2.34 9.17 14.73
CA ALA A 64 -2.84 8.09 13.92
C ALA A 64 -2.15 6.78 14.30
N THR A 65 -2.96 5.72 14.47
CA THR A 65 -2.48 4.36 14.58
C THR A 65 -3.02 3.55 13.41
N ILE A 66 -2.13 2.93 12.64
CA ILE A 66 -2.46 2.15 11.47
C ILE A 66 -1.98 0.73 11.68
N ASN A 67 -2.90 -0.22 11.60
CA ASN A 67 -2.62 -1.65 11.57
C ASN A 67 -2.94 -2.17 10.16
N GLN A 68 -1.96 -2.78 9.51
CA GLN A 68 -2.11 -3.26 8.14
C GLN A 68 -1.66 -4.69 8.00
N TRP A 69 -2.51 -5.52 7.42
CA TRP A 69 -2.16 -6.81 6.87
C TRP A 69 -1.97 -6.68 5.37
N SER A 70 -0.91 -7.24 4.84
CA SER A 70 -0.69 -7.33 3.40
C SER A 70 -0.34 -8.75 2.99
N PHE A 71 -0.99 -9.19 1.91
CA PHE A 71 -0.75 -10.47 1.28
C PHE A 71 -0.29 -10.23 -0.15
N ASN A 72 0.91 -10.71 -0.46
CA ASN A 72 1.52 -10.56 -1.77
C ASN A 72 1.77 -11.93 -2.38
N THR A 73 1.42 -12.09 -3.66
CA THR A 73 1.77 -13.28 -4.42
C THR A 73 2.50 -12.92 -5.71
N ASN A 74 3.41 -13.80 -6.10
CA ASN A 74 4.06 -13.74 -7.41
C ASN A 74 4.17 -15.16 -7.94
N LEU A 75 3.35 -15.46 -8.95
CA LEU A 75 3.26 -16.77 -9.58
C LEU A 75 3.76 -16.65 -11.02
N SER A 76 4.65 -17.55 -11.42
CA SER A 76 5.14 -17.64 -12.77
C SER A 76 4.96 -19.07 -13.29
N TRP A 77 4.36 -19.21 -14.48
CA TRP A 77 4.12 -20.53 -15.09
C TRP A 77 4.76 -20.61 -16.47
N LYS A 78 5.64 -21.59 -16.65
CA LYS A 78 6.29 -21.93 -17.93
C LYS A 78 6.85 -20.73 -18.71
N ARG A 79 7.28 -19.65 -18.02
CA ARG A 79 7.74 -18.39 -18.60
C ARG A 79 6.71 -17.68 -19.52
N LYS A 80 5.46 -18.17 -19.55
CA LYS A 80 4.38 -17.61 -20.38
C LYS A 80 3.38 -16.80 -19.59
N LEU A 81 3.14 -17.18 -18.33
CA LEU A 81 2.16 -16.53 -17.47
C LEU A 81 2.85 -16.02 -16.21
N SER A 82 2.64 -14.76 -15.88
CA SER A 82 3.01 -14.15 -14.60
C SER A 82 1.79 -13.52 -13.96
N ILE A 83 1.52 -13.86 -12.72
CA ILE A 83 0.42 -13.29 -11.92
C ILE A 83 1.03 -12.68 -10.69
N ARG A 84 0.74 -11.40 -10.45
CA ARG A 84 1.12 -10.67 -9.26
C ARG A 84 -0.14 -10.14 -8.60
N THR A 85 -0.28 -10.42 -7.31
CA THR A 85 -1.43 -9.95 -6.53
C THR A 85 -0.92 -9.31 -5.25
N GLU A 86 -1.49 -8.17 -4.90
CA GLU A 86 -1.33 -7.53 -3.61
C GLU A 86 -2.71 -7.26 -3.03
N ILE A 87 -2.94 -7.66 -1.79
CA ILE A 87 -4.17 -7.38 -1.04
C ILE A 87 -3.76 -6.79 0.29
N LYS A 88 -4.36 -5.64 0.64
CA LYS A 88 -4.14 -4.97 1.91
C LYS A 88 -5.46 -4.81 2.66
N TRP A 89 -5.44 -5.15 3.92
CA TRP A 89 -6.46 -4.82 4.89
C TRP A 89 -5.87 -3.83 5.89
N ILE A 90 -6.49 -2.66 6.02
CA ILE A 90 -5.94 -1.52 6.75
C ILE A 90 -6.98 -1.04 7.75
N GLN A 91 -6.63 -1.12 9.03
CA GLN A 91 -7.42 -0.55 10.10
C GLN A 91 -6.72 0.69 10.62
N ILE A 92 -7.42 1.81 10.59
CA ILE A 92 -6.91 3.11 11.01
C ILE A 92 -7.72 3.60 12.20
N HIS A 93 -7.00 4.11 13.19
CA HIS A 93 -7.57 4.86 14.29
C HIS A 93 -6.91 6.24 14.31
N TYR A 94 -7.69 7.26 14.01
CA TYR A 94 -7.24 8.64 13.89
C TYR A 94 -7.93 9.54 14.92
N GLN A 95 -7.16 10.39 15.55
CA GLN A 95 -7.63 11.41 16.49
C GLN A 95 -7.07 12.75 16.03
N GLY A 96 -7.93 13.57 15.45
CA GLY A 96 -7.56 14.87 14.90
C GLY A 96 -8.69 15.52 14.11
N GLN A 97 -8.37 16.60 13.43
CA GLN A 97 -9.33 17.31 12.59
C GLN A 97 -9.46 16.64 11.23
N ALA A 98 -10.66 16.14 10.93
CA ALA A 98 -10.94 15.50 9.65
C ALA A 98 -10.89 16.49 8.48
N GLY A 99 -10.38 16.03 7.33
CA GLY A 99 -10.38 16.79 6.07
C GLY A 99 -9.19 17.72 5.86
N ASN A 100 -8.21 17.72 6.76
CA ASN A 100 -7.01 18.53 6.61
C ASN A 100 -5.87 17.81 5.86
N ALA A 101 -4.81 18.55 5.51
CA ALA A 101 -3.65 18.00 4.82
C ALA A 101 -2.85 17.03 5.70
N VAL A 102 -2.85 17.23 7.01
CA VAL A 102 -2.16 16.39 7.99
C VAL A 102 -2.82 15.01 8.04
N GLU A 103 -4.17 14.94 8.15
CA GLU A 103 -4.91 13.68 8.06
C GLU A 103 -4.52 12.92 6.79
N TYR A 104 -4.57 13.60 5.63
CA TYR A 104 -4.28 12.94 4.34
C TYR A 104 -2.89 12.32 4.29
N ILE A 105 -1.88 13.00 4.83
CA ILE A 105 -0.49 12.55 4.85
C ILE A 105 -0.29 11.43 5.87
N MET A 106 -0.83 11.58 7.09
CA MET A 106 -0.69 10.58 8.14
C MET A 106 -1.35 9.26 7.77
N LEU A 107 -2.53 9.32 7.10
CA LEU A 107 -3.35 8.17 6.72
C LEU A 107 -3.06 7.63 5.31
N ASP A 108 -2.06 8.16 4.60
CA ASP A 108 -1.73 7.78 3.22
C ASP A 108 -2.97 7.88 2.29
N GLY A 109 -3.82 8.88 2.52
CA GLY A 109 -5.06 9.13 1.79
C GLY A 109 -6.21 8.15 2.08
N PHE A 110 -6.08 7.29 3.07
CA PHE A 110 -7.19 6.51 3.61
C PHE A 110 -8.00 7.31 4.64
N LYS A 111 -9.02 6.70 5.23
CA LYS A 111 -9.87 7.32 6.24
C LYS A 111 -9.86 6.52 7.53
N ASP A 112 -10.23 7.17 8.62
CA ASP A 112 -10.42 6.50 9.90
C ASP A 112 -11.40 5.33 9.76
N GLY A 113 -11.08 4.18 10.37
CA GLY A 113 -11.84 2.93 10.30
C GLY A 113 -11.21 1.85 9.42
N ASN A 114 -12.03 0.99 8.83
CA ASN A 114 -11.60 -0.16 8.04
C ASN A 114 -11.48 0.20 6.55
N ASN A 115 -10.31 0.01 6.01
CA ASN A 115 -9.98 0.29 4.62
C ASN A 115 -9.39 -0.97 3.96
N GLY A 116 -9.37 -0.98 2.64
CA GLY A 116 -8.77 -2.07 1.88
C GLY A 116 -8.29 -1.61 0.51
N SER A 117 -7.30 -2.31 0.00
CA SER A 117 -6.87 -2.17 -1.39
C SER A 117 -6.45 -3.53 -1.95
N TRP A 118 -6.62 -3.69 -3.24
CA TRP A 118 -6.19 -4.88 -3.97
C TRP A 118 -5.69 -4.51 -5.34
N ASP A 119 -4.70 -5.25 -5.78
CA ASP A 119 -4.09 -5.10 -7.09
C ASP A 119 -3.82 -6.50 -7.66
N LEU A 120 -4.22 -6.73 -8.90
CA LEU A 120 -4.00 -7.94 -9.65
C LEU A 120 -3.42 -7.57 -11.00
N ASN A 121 -2.24 -8.09 -11.31
CA ASN A 121 -1.59 -7.93 -12.60
C ASN A 121 -1.31 -9.31 -13.20
N ILE A 122 -1.74 -9.50 -14.43
CA ILE A 122 -1.54 -10.72 -15.21
C ILE A 122 -0.80 -10.34 -16.49
N ASP A 123 0.37 -10.93 -16.69
CA ASP A 123 1.13 -10.86 -17.92
C ASP A 123 1.09 -12.24 -18.60
N TYR A 124 0.54 -12.31 -19.81
CA TYR A 124 0.46 -13.54 -20.57
C TYR A 124 1.13 -13.40 -21.94
N ARG A 125 2.16 -14.19 -22.17
CA ARG A 125 2.88 -14.25 -23.44
C ARG A 125 2.15 -15.18 -24.39
N LEU A 126 1.42 -14.60 -25.35
CA LEU A 126 0.70 -15.34 -26.39
C LEU A 126 1.65 -15.99 -27.38
N SER A 127 2.70 -15.25 -27.80
CA SER A 127 3.77 -15.72 -28.67
C SER A 127 5.09 -15.06 -28.26
N GLU A 128 6.18 -15.30 -28.98
CA GLU A 128 7.46 -14.61 -28.75
C GLU A 128 7.35 -13.11 -28.99
N LEU A 129 6.44 -12.70 -29.87
CA LEU A 129 6.24 -11.31 -30.29
C LEU A 129 5.07 -10.62 -29.58
N ILE A 130 4.13 -11.36 -28.97
CA ILE A 130 2.88 -10.80 -28.45
C ILE A 130 2.72 -11.13 -26.96
N THR A 131 2.54 -10.08 -26.17
CA THR A 131 2.23 -10.17 -24.74
C THR A 131 0.92 -9.45 -24.43
N LEU A 132 0.01 -10.11 -23.72
CA LEU A 132 -1.20 -9.55 -23.16
C LEU A 132 -0.94 -9.18 -21.68
N GLN A 133 -1.31 -7.99 -21.29
CA GLN A 133 -1.24 -7.51 -19.91
C GLN A 133 -2.63 -7.11 -19.44
N LEU A 134 -3.06 -7.69 -18.32
CA LEU A 134 -4.31 -7.36 -17.67
C LEU A 134 -4.01 -6.84 -16.27
N GLY A 135 -4.59 -5.71 -15.92
CA GLY A 135 -4.51 -5.11 -14.59
C GLY A 135 -5.90 -4.89 -14.04
N TYR A 136 -6.10 -5.23 -12.78
CA TYR A 136 -7.31 -4.93 -12.04
C TYR A 136 -6.92 -4.47 -10.66
N SER A 137 -7.38 -3.29 -10.28
CA SER A 137 -7.13 -2.72 -8.96
C SER A 137 -8.42 -2.21 -8.34
N GLY A 138 -8.44 -2.20 -7.04
CA GLY A 138 -9.53 -1.62 -6.31
C GLY A 138 -9.10 -1.05 -4.97
N ARG A 139 -9.89 -0.12 -4.48
CA ARG A 139 -9.69 0.54 -3.20
C ARG A 139 -11.03 0.80 -2.54
N LYS A 140 -11.11 0.50 -1.26
CA LYS A 140 -12.24 0.82 -0.39
C LYS A 140 -11.73 1.64 0.78
N THR A 141 -12.34 2.79 1.04
CA THR A 141 -12.14 3.53 2.29
C THR A 141 -13.28 3.24 3.26
N ALA A 142 -13.10 3.55 4.53
CA ALA A 142 -14.12 3.29 5.56
C ALA A 142 -15.47 3.97 5.27
N ILE A 143 -15.45 5.09 4.55
CA ILE A 143 -16.61 5.96 4.32
C ILE A 143 -17.11 5.95 2.88
N SER A 144 -16.48 5.23 1.96
CA SER A 144 -16.84 5.24 0.53
C SER A 144 -17.10 3.83 0.01
N ASP A 145 -17.88 3.76 -1.06
CA ASP A 145 -18.02 2.54 -1.84
C ASP A 145 -16.68 2.15 -2.50
N PRO A 146 -16.49 0.86 -2.80
CA PRO A 146 -15.29 0.41 -3.48
C PRO A 146 -15.14 1.03 -4.86
N LEU A 147 -13.96 1.56 -5.15
CA LEU A 147 -13.57 2.01 -6.48
C LEU A 147 -12.81 0.87 -7.18
N HIS A 148 -13.19 0.56 -8.40
CA HIS A 148 -12.58 -0.48 -9.22
C HIS A 148 -12.00 0.10 -10.50
N THR A 149 -10.84 -0.37 -10.90
CA THR A 149 -10.18 0.04 -12.15
C THR A 149 -9.66 -1.19 -12.86
N GLY A 150 -10.04 -1.35 -14.13
CA GLY A 150 -9.55 -2.40 -15.02
C GLY A 150 -8.73 -1.83 -16.16
N ARG A 151 -7.66 -2.51 -16.54
CA ARG A 151 -6.79 -2.15 -17.67
C ARG A 151 -6.43 -3.40 -18.46
N ALA A 152 -6.53 -3.31 -19.78
CA ALA A 152 -6.03 -4.34 -20.70
C ALA A 152 -5.10 -3.68 -21.72
N MET A 153 -3.94 -4.31 -21.98
CA MET A 153 -2.95 -3.84 -22.94
C MET A 153 -2.38 -5.03 -23.71
N MET A 154 -2.20 -4.87 -25.00
CA MET A 154 -1.48 -5.81 -25.85
C MET A 154 -0.22 -5.13 -26.38
N ARG A 155 0.92 -5.78 -26.23
CA ARG A 155 2.21 -5.34 -26.77
C ARG A 155 2.65 -6.31 -27.85
N ALA A 156 2.96 -5.77 -29.04
CA ALA A 156 3.64 -6.49 -30.11
C ALA A 156 5.06 -5.93 -30.27
N THR A 157 6.05 -6.81 -30.44
CA THR A 157 7.45 -6.46 -30.69
C THR A 157 7.81 -7.03 -32.06
N PHE A 158 8.26 -6.16 -32.98
CA PHE A 158 8.62 -6.51 -34.35
C PHE A 158 10.13 -6.48 -34.53
#